data_39e7fe34a44e09203b578939a3fae182
#
_entry.id   39e7fe34a44e09203b578939a3fae182
#
_cell.length_a   1.000
_cell.length_b   1.000
_cell.length_c   1.000
_cell.angle_alpha   90.00
_cell.angle_beta   90.00
_cell.angle_gamma   90.00
#
_symmetry.space_group_name_H-M   'P 1'
#
loop_
_entity.id
_entity.type
_entity.pdbx_description
1 polymer ?
#
loop_
_entity_poly.entity_id
_entity_poly.type
_entity_poly.pdbx_seq_one_letter_code
_entity_poly.pdbx_strand_id
1 'polypeptide(L)'
;MVTSQHTVEFTAKCWLYSGKGTWHFVTLPTDCAAEISYFSKALNGGKRTGWGSVKVTAQIGNTVWQTSLFPDSKSKSYVLPIKAAVRSAESIASGKPVKVRVSIPMP
;
A
#
# COMPACT_ATOMS: atom_id res chain seq x y z
N MET A 1 -8.33 24.18 6.79
CA MET A 1 -7.10 23.63 7.40
C MET A 1 -6.59 22.50 6.53
N VAL A 2 -5.32 22.53 6.21
CA VAL A 2 -4.69 21.47 5.42
C VAL A 2 -4.29 20.33 6.34
N THR A 3 -4.77 19.12 6.04
CA THR A 3 -4.36 17.93 6.78
C THR A 3 -3.00 17.49 6.25
N SER A 4 -2.00 17.40 7.12
CA SER A 4 -0.69 16.90 6.73
C SER A 4 -0.76 15.43 6.44
N GLN A 5 -0.02 14.99 5.44
CA GLN A 5 0.08 13.60 5.07
C GLN A 5 1.54 13.25 4.82
N HIS A 6 1.90 12.02 5.16
CA HIS A 6 3.17 11.47 4.72
C HIS A 6 2.90 10.60 3.49
N THR A 7 3.61 10.89 2.41
CA THR A 7 3.40 10.22 1.14
C THR A 7 4.69 9.56 0.67
N VAL A 8 4.60 8.30 0.23
CA VAL A 8 5.69 7.61 -0.44
C VAL A 8 5.25 7.28 -1.86
N GLU A 9 6.21 7.33 -2.79
CA GLU A 9 5.98 6.93 -4.18
C GLU A 9 6.99 5.85 -4.54
N PHE A 10 6.54 4.88 -5.30
CA PHE A 10 7.41 3.79 -5.76
C PHE A 10 6.81 3.15 -7.00
N THR A 11 7.66 2.38 -7.69
CA THR A 11 7.24 1.55 -8.81
C THR A 11 7.54 0.10 -8.44
N ALA A 12 6.54 -0.77 -8.57
CA ALA A 12 6.69 -2.18 -8.27
C ALA A 12 5.82 -3.00 -9.22
N LYS A 13 6.21 -4.24 -9.45
CA LYS A 13 5.41 -5.13 -10.29
C LYS A 13 4.17 -5.62 -9.55
N CYS A 14 3.03 -5.57 -10.23
CA CYS A 14 1.83 -6.21 -9.74
C CYS A 14 2.02 -7.73 -9.83
N TRP A 15 1.63 -8.45 -8.78
CA TRP A 15 1.75 -9.89 -8.77
C TRP A 15 0.45 -10.55 -8.32
N LEU A 16 0.21 -11.74 -8.84
CA LEU A 16 -0.98 -12.51 -8.54
C LEU A 16 -0.67 -13.48 -7.39
N TYR A 17 -1.52 -13.42 -6.36
CA TYR A 17 -1.41 -14.36 -5.26
C TYR A 17 -1.75 -15.78 -5.75
N SER A 18 -0.90 -16.75 -5.45
CA SER A 18 -1.05 -18.12 -5.94
C SER A 18 -2.03 -18.96 -5.13
N GLY A 19 -2.65 -18.40 -4.11
CA GLY A 19 -3.68 -19.09 -3.32
C GLY A 19 -5.03 -19.08 -4.01
N LYS A 20 -6.08 -19.19 -3.22
CA LYS A 20 -7.45 -19.13 -3.75
C LYS A 20 -7.83 -17.71 -4.13
N GLY A 21 -8.54 -17.55 -5.23
CA GLY A 21 -9.07 -16.27 -5.68
C GLY A 21 -8.16 -15.57 -6.67
N THR A 22 -8.49 -14.32 -6.96
CA THR A 22 -7.79 -13.50 -7.95
C THR A 22 -7.16 -12.28 -7.30
N TRP A 23 -6.57 -12.46 -6.12
CA TRP A 23 -5.94 -11.38 -5.39
C TRP A 23 -4.68 -10.90 -6.11
N HIS A 24 -4.61 -9.59 -6.33
CA HIS A 24 -3.44 -8.95 -6.92
C HIS A 24 -2.85 -7.99 -5.90
N PHE A 25 -1.53 -7.95 -5.84
CA PHE A 25 -0.81 -7.11 -4.89
C PHE A 25 0.37 -6.42 -5.56
N VAL A 26 0.81 -5.33 -4.94
CA VAL A 26 2.17 -4.82 -5.14
C VAL A 26 2.88 -4.84 -3.79
N THR A 27 4.17 -5.14 -3.81
CA THR A 27 5.00 -5.15 -2.59
C THR A 27 5.75 -3.83 -2.51
N LEU A 28 5.66 -3.15 -1.36
CA LEU A 28 6.39 -1.90 -1.18
C LEU A 28 7.90 -2.18 -1.07
N PRO A 29 8.74 -1.30 -1.64
CA PRO A 29 10.16 -1.34 -1.34
C PRO A 29 10.38 -1.22 0.16
N THR A 30 11.42 -1.84 0.68
CA THR A 30 11.66 -1.90 2.12
C THR A 30 11.87 -0.53 2.77
N ASP A 31 12.47 0.41 2.04
CA ASP A 31 12.64 1.78 2.53
C ASP A 31 11.28 2.49 2.67
N CYS A 32 10.39 2.32 1.71
CA CYS A 32 9.03 2.89 1.79
C CYS A 32 8.26 2.25 2.94
N ALA A 33 8.37 0.94 3.10
CA ALA A 33 7.72 0.23 4.19
C ALA A 33 8.21 0.71 5.56
N ALA A 34 9.50 0.97 5.68
CA ALA A 34 10.06 1.48 6.93
C ALA A 34 9.49 2.85 7.29
N GLU A 35 9.37 3.75 6.31
CA GLU A 35 8.77 5.07 6.52
C GLU A 35 7.31 4.95 6.98
N ILE A 36 6.53 4.12 6.29
CA ILE A 36 5.12 3.92 6.62
C ILE A 36 4.99 3.35 8.04
N SER A 37 5.81 2.37 8.37
CA SER A 37 5.81 1.75 9.70
C SER A 37 6.12 2.77 10.80
N TYR A 38 7.15 3.59 10.58
CA TYR A 38 7.56 4.62 11.52
C TYR A 38 6.42 5.61 11.81
N PHE A 39 5.84 6.19 10.77
CA PHE A 39 4.79 7.19 10.92
C PHE A 39 3.48 6.59 11.40
N SER A 40 3.17 5.36 11.02
CA SER A 40 2.00 4.65 11.51
C SER A 40 2.06 4.44 13.02
N LYS A 41 3.21 4.05 13.53
CA LYS A 41 3.41 3.89 14.97
C LYS A 41 3.27 5.22 15.70
N ALA A 42 3.80 6.30 15.13
CA ALA A 42 3.68 7.63 15.73
C ALA A 42 2.23 8.05 15.87
N LEU A 43 1.39 7.75 14.86
CA LEU A 43 -0.05 8.04 14.91
C LEU A 43 -0.76 7.31 16.06
N ASN A 44 -0.29 6.11 16.38
CA ASN A 44 -0.90 5.25 17.40
C ASN A 44 -0.17 5.29 18.74
N GLY A 45 0.57 6.36 19.01
CA GLY A 45 1.32 6.48 20.26
C GLY A 45 2.41 5.43 20.43
N GLY A 46 3.01 4.98 19.33
CA GLY A 46 4.05 3.97 19.34
C GLY A 46 3.56 2.54 19.30
N LYS A 47 2.26 2.33 19.19
CA LYS A 47 1.67 0.99 19.19
C LYS A 47 1.16 0.61 17.80
N ARG A 48 1.23 -0.68 17.47
CA ARG A 48 0.60 -1.20 16.26
C ARG A 48 -0.90 -1.35 16.48
N THR A 49 -1.66 -1.16 15.41
CA THR A 49 -3.10 -1.32 15.42
C THR A 49 -3.44 -2.73 14.90
N GLY A 50 -4.23 -3.48 15.66
CA GLY A 50 -4.69 -4.81 15.25
C GLY A 50 -3.53 -5.73 14.85
N TRP A 51 -3.53 -6.20 13.61
CA TRP A 51 -2.52 -7.12 13.08
C TRP A 51 -1.33 -6.41 12.45
N GLY A 52 -1.21 -5.12 12.68
CA GLY A 52 -0.16 -4.34 12.05
C GLY A 52 -0.51 -3.82 10.67
N SER A 53 -1.76 -4.00 10.24
CA SER A 53 -2.22 -3.39 8.99
C SER A 53 -2.28 -1.88 9.14
N VAL A 54 -2.11 -1.17 8.05
CA VAL A 54 -2.05 0.29 8.03
C VAL A 54 -3.07 0.81 7.04
N LYS A 55 -4.01 1.62 7.51
CA LYS A 55 -4.99 2.28 6.63
C LYS A 55 -4.29 3.38 5.85
N VAL A 56 -4.49 3.37 4.55
CA VAL A 56 -3.82 4.31 3.64
C VAL A 56 -4.78 4.81 2.57
N THR A 57 -4.39 5.93 1.95
CA THR A 57 -4.95 6.35 0.67
C THR A 57 -3.94 5.98 -0.39
N ALA A 58 -4.36 5.21 -1.39
CA ALA A 58 -3.51 4.79 -2.49
C ALA A 58 -3.94 5.47 -3.78
N GLN A 59 -2.98 5.73 -4.65
CA GLN A 59 -3.24 6.32 -5.96
C GLN A 59 -2.39 5.65 -7.02
N ILE A 60 -3.04 5.25 -8.09
CA ILE A 60 -2.40 4.75 -9.30
C ILE A 60 -3.03 5.50 -10.46
N GLY A 61 -2.19 6.24 -11.22
CA GLY A 61 -2.72 7.08 -12.30
C GLY A 61 -3.72 8.09 -11.76
N ASN A 62 -4.93 8.08 -12.29
CA ASN A 62 -6.01 8.97 -11.87
C ASN A 62 -6.94 8.33 -10.84
N THR A 63 -6.68 7.11 -10.44
CA THR A 63 -7.54 6.37 -9.53
C THR A 63 -7.02 6.49 -8.10
N VAL A 64 -7.84 7.02 -7.20
CA VAL A 64 -7.54 7.19 -5.78
C VAL A 64 -8.55 6.38 -5.00
N TRP A 65 -8.07 5.58 -4.03
CA TRP A 65 -8.97 4.81 -3.19
C TRP A 65 -8.36 4.59 -1.81
N GLN A 66 -9.24 4.28 -0.86
CA GLN A 66 -8.82 3.96 0.50
C GLN A 66 -8.72 2.45 0.65
N THR A 67 -7.67 2.01 1.31
CA THR A 67 -7.40 0.60 1.49
C THR A 67 -6.50 0.42 2.71
N SER A 68 -5.96 -0.78 2.88
CA SER A 68 -4.99 -1.04 3.94
C SER A 68 -3.78 -1.75 3.35
N LEU A 69 -2.63 -1.45 3.92
CA LEU A 69 -1.41 -2.22 3.68
C LEU A 69 -1.38 -3.35 4.69
N PHE A 70 -0.95 -4.52 4.24
CA PHE A 70 -0.82 -5.68 5.12
C PHE A 70 0.64 -6.08 5.26
N PRO A 71 1.10 -6.36 6.49
CA PRO A 71 2.48 -6.80 6.67
C PRO A 71 2.69 -8.16 6.01
N ASP A 72 3.86 -8.33 5.40
CA ASP A 72 4.23 -9.56 4.72
C ASP A 72 5.59 -10.01 5.21
N SER A 73 5.63 -11.17 5.88
CA SER A 73 6.84 -11.68 6.47
C SER A 73 7.87 -12.14 5.45
N LYS A 74 7.43 -12.59 4.29
CA LYS A 74 8.34 -13.07 3.23
C LYS A 74 9.20 -11.94 2.67
N SER A 75 8.59 -10.80 2.38
CA SER A 75 9.30 -9.64 1.87
C SER A 75 9.85 -8.74 2.97
N LYS A 76 9.44 -8.95 4.21
CA LYS A 76 9.72 -8.08 5.36
C LYS A 76 9.28 -6.65 5.09
N SER A 77 8.14 -6.50 4.43
CA SER A 77 7.59 -5.24 3.98
C SER A 77 6.07 -5.26 4.13
N TYR A 78 5.40 -4.41 3.37
CA TYR A 78 3.95 -4.38 3.26
C TYR A 78 3.53 -4.75 1.85
N VAL A 79 2.35 -5.33 1.72
CA VAL A 79 1.71 -5.54 0.42
C VAL A 79 0.47 -4.68 0.32
N LEU A 80 0.24 -4.13 -0.87
CA LEU A 80 -0.93 -3.31 -1.18
C LEU A 80 -1.85 -4.11 -2.09
N PRO A 81 -3.08 -4.42 -1.65
CA PRO A 81 -4.03 -5.11 -2.53
C PRO A 81 -4.56 -4.15 -3.60
N ILE A 82 -4.65 -4.65 -4.84
CA ILE A 82 -5.16 -3.89 -5.97
C ILE A 82 -6.48 -4.53 -6.40
N LYS A 83 -7.59 -3.92 -6.02
CA LYS A 83 -8.92 -4.47 -6.33
C LYS A 83 -9.23 -4.40 -7.83
N ALA A 84 -10.17 -5.22 -8.26
CA ALA A 84 -10.51 -5.36 -9.67
C ALA A 84 -10.91 -4.04 -10.33
N ALA A 85 -11.66 -3.20 -9.64
CA ALA A 85 -12.07 -1.90 -10.17
C ALA A 85 -10.88 -1.01 -10.51
N VAL A 86 -9.85 -1.01 -9.66
CA VAL A 86 -8.63 -0.23 -9.89
C VAL A 86 -7.84 -0.83 -11.05
N ARG A 87 -7.71 -2.15 -11.08
CA ARG A 87 -6.99 -2.83 -12.17
C ARG A 87 -7.63 -2.53 -13.52
N SER A 88 -8.96 -2.55 -13.56
CA SER A 88 -9.70 -2.24 -14.79
C SER A 88 -9.51 -0.79 -15.21
N ALA A 89 -9.66 0.15 -14.27
CA ALA A 89 -9.54 1.59 -14.55
C ALA A 89 -8.15 1.98 -15.03
N GLU A 90 -7.10 1.34 -14.54
CA GLU A 90 -5.71 1.71 -14.85
C GLU A 90 -4.98 0.68 -15.71
N SER A 91 -5.71 -0.30 -16.25
CA SER A 91 -5.15 -1.33 -17.14
C SER A 91 -3.97 -2.08 -16.51
N ILE A 92 -4.14 -2.46 -15.26
CA ILE A 92 -3.08 -3.14 -14.50
C ILE A 92 -3.21 -4.65 -14.68
N ALA A 93 -2.11 -5.29 -15.03
CA ALA A 93 -2.04 -6.75 -15.15
C ALA A 93 -0.86 -7.30 -14.35
N SER A 94 -0.98 -8.57 -13.95
CA SER A 94 0.09 -9.26 -13.25
C SER A 94 1.38 -9.24 -14.09
N GLY A 95 2.51 -8.98 -13.45
CA GLY A 95 3.81 -8.90 -14.10
C GLY A 95 4.17 -7.52 -14.62
N LYS A 96 3.24 -6.58 -14.61
CA LYS A 96 3.50 -5.22 -15.12
C LYS A 96 3.95 -4.29 -13.99
N PRO A 97 4.88 -3.38 -14.27
CA PRO A 97 5.26 -2.36 -13.28
C PRO A 97 4.14 -1.35 -13.11
N VAL A 98 3.92 -0.92 -11.88
CA VAL A 98 2.87 0.01 -11.50
C VAL A 98 3.50 1.11 -10.66
N LYS A 99 3.25 2.36 -11.01
CA LYS A 99 3.68 3.50 -10.20
C LYS A 99 2.59 3.80 -9.18
N VAL A 100 2.98 3.75 -7.92
CA VAL A 100 2.02 3.83 -6.80
C VAL A 100 2.39 4.98 -5.87
N ARG A 101 1.38 5.69 -5.43
CA ARG A 101 1.50 6.70 -4.36
C ARG A 101 0.67 6.22 -3.18
N VAL A 102 1.28 6.18 -2.00
CA VAL A 102 0.61 5.77 -0.77
C VAL A 102 0.76 6.88 0.26
N SER A 103 -0.35 7.30 0.85
CA SER A 103 -0.37 8.39 1.83
C SER A 103 -1.03 7.94 3.12
N ILE A 104 -0.46 8.38 4.25
CA ILE A 104 -1.07 8.21 5.55
C ILE A 104 -1.22 9.58 6.20
N PRO A 105 -2.25 9.79 7.06
CA PRO A 105 -2.36 11.06 7.76
C PRO A 105 -1.22 11.23 8.75
N MET A 106 -0.81 12.47 8.96
CA MET A 106 0.21 12.82 9.95
C MET A 106 -0.45 13.43 11.16
N PRO A 107 0.08 13.16 12.37
CA PRO A 107 -0.46 13.78 13.59
C PRO A 107 -0.29 15.30 13.62
#